data_76427ce773710841d658903fc1d1439f
#
_entry.id   76427ce773710841d658903fc1d1439f
#
_cell.length_a   1.000
_cell.length_b   1.000
_cell.length_c   1.000
_cell.angle_alpha   90.00
_cell.angle_beta   90.00
_cell.angle_gamma   90.00
#
_symmetry.space_group_name_H-M   'P 1'
#
loop_
_entity.id
_entity.type
_entity.pdbx_description
1 polymer ?
#
loop_
_entity_poly.entity_id
_entity_poly.type
_entity_poly.pdbx_seq_one_letter_code
_entity_poly.pdbx_strand_id
1 'polypeptide(L)'
;MLSIRRFFNNPAIPPEYRRNFIHLYFDIAWFGILSGSAINFLTVYAARLGASGFQIGLLSAMPAVVSLFLSIPAGNWLQKQPVDKAVFWTAVLSRLGYFLWIPLPWLFGNQGQIWALAIITLVMGIPMCALSVGFNALFAASVPIEWRASVVGIRNVVQSLTFIISSLGTGYILNHLRFPTGYQVIFGIGFLSAAMSTFHLFFVRPNLEPVKTISHEMITDQNSSSKFNKVRFNWRGKLRLDIWGTSYRKVMLVFLGFHTAQYLALPVFTIYTVNILHLTDANIGTGTALFYLTVLLGSTQFSRIEHHVGHHKLTGWGVISMSIYPIAMALSHNAIHYYLLSIAGGFAWALVAGAYANYLLERIPEDDRPSHLAWYNIILNAAVLFGSLAGPFLAGYLGLSLGLIIFGALRLLAGVAILKWG
;
A
#
# COMPACT_ATOMS: atom_id res chain seq x y z
N MET A 1 3.90 -7.54 26.42
CA MET A 1 2.86 -6.52 26.17
C MET A 1 3.10 -5.33 27.07
N LEU A 2 3.82 -4.29 26.65
CA LEU A 2 3.88 -3.01 27.34
C LEU A 2 2.47 -2.43 27.30
N SER A 3 1.85 -2.23 28.48
CA SER A 3 0.49 -1.71 28.54
C SER A 3 0.46 -0.36 27.84
N ILE A 4 -0.46 -0.17 26.91
CA ILE A 4 -0.71 1.09 26.17
C ILE A 4 -0.73 2.27 27.18
N ARG A 5 -1.28 2.06 28.36
CA ARG A 5 -1.31 3.05 29.46
C ARG A 5 0.09 3.45 29.96
N ARG A 6 1.06 2.52 30.02
CA ARG A 6 2.46 2.83 30.39
C ARG A 6 3.17 3.61 29.29
N PHE A 7 2.82 3.37 28.02
CA PHE A 7 3.39 4.11 26.90
C PHE A 7 2.93 5.58 26.89
N PHE A 8 1.63 5.83 27.07
CA PHE A 8 1.09 7.20 27.15
C PHE A 8 1.53 7.98 28.38
N ASN A 9 1.84 7.31 29.49
CA ASN A 9 2.32 7.90 30.73
C ASN A 9 3.84 7.74 30.93
N ASN A 10 4.58 7.35 29.88
CA ASN A 10 6.03 7.24 30.00
C ASN A 10 6.64 8.65 30.16
N PRO A 11 7.24 8.97 31.34
CA PRO A 11 7.83 10.27 31.59
C PRO A 11 9.02 10.58 30.66
N ALA A 12 9.57 9.57 30.00
CA ALA A 12 10.65 9.74 29.02
C ALA A 12 10.20 10.39 27.69
N ILE A 13 8.87 10.44 27.39
CA ILE A 13 8.37 11.12 26.21
C ILE A 13 8.15 12.61 26.55
N PRO A 14 8.88 13.54 25.92
CA PRO A 14 8.65 14.97 26.13
C PRO A 14 7.21 15.35 25.82
N PRO A 15 6.57 16.23 26.62
CA PRO A 15 5.14 16.58 26.48
C PRO A 15 4.76 17.08 25.08
N GLU A 16 5.67 17.77 24.41
CA GLU A 16 5.51 18.31 23.06
C GLU A 16 5.31 17.24 21.97
N TYR A 17 5.97 16.06 22.10
CA TYR A 17 5.81 14.96 21.14
C TYR A 17 4.59 14.10 21.44
N ARG A 18 4.15 14.07 22.70
CA ARG A 18 3.01 13.24 23.14
C ARG A 18 1.73 13.56 22.36
N ARG A 19 1.48 14.84 22.08
CA ARG A 19 0.33 15.29 21.29
C ARG A 19 0.41 14.76 19.86
N ASN A 20 1.56 14.87 19.18
CA ASN A 20 1.76 14.33 17.85
C ASN A 20 1.52 12.82 17.81
N PHE A 21 2.03 12.06 18.79
CA PHE A 21 1.86 10.60 18.82
C PHE A 21 0.38 10.21 18.95
N ILE A 22 -0.36 10.88 19.83
CA ILE A 22 -1.80 10.63 20.00
C ILE A 22 -2.53 10.86 18.66
N HIS A 23 -2.30 11.99 18.02
CA HIS A 23 -2.96 12.29 16.75
C HIS A 23 -2.54 11.33 15.62
N LEU A 24 -1.28 10.90 15.57
CA LEU A 24 -0.80 9.88 14.62
C LEU A 24 -1.44 8.51 14.87
N TYR A 25 -1.76 8.14 16.12
CA TYR A 25 -2.45 6.89 16.42
C TYR A 25 -3.93 6.95 16.06
N PHE A 26 -4.61 8.06 16.32
CA PHE A 26 -5.99 8.24 15.89
C PHE A 26 -6.11 8.35 14.37
N ASP A 27 -5.18 9.05 13.70
CA ASP A 27 -5.11 9.10 12.26
C ASP A 27 -5.09 7.69 11.65
N ILE A 28 -4.17 6.84 12.10
CA ILE A 28 -4.03 5.49 11.55
C ILE A 28 -5.19 4.58 11.95
N ALA A 29 -5.83 4.80 13.11
CA ALA A 29 -7.02 4.07 13.53
C ALA A 29 -8.18 4.33 12.57
N TRP A 30 -8.45 5.59 12.25
CA TRP A 30 -9.47 5.97 11.29
C TRP A 30 -9.13 5.52 9.87
N PHE A 31 -7.86 5.61 9.47
CA PHE A 31 -7.41 5.07 8.20
C PHE A 31 -7.56 3.54 8.11
N GLY A 32 -7.39 2.82 9.21
CA GLY A 32 -7.66 1.39 9.30
C GLY A 32 -9.14 1.06 9.06
N ILE A 33 -10.06 1.87 9.61
CA ILE A 33 -11.50 1.73 9.36
C ILE A 33 -11.82 1.99 7.89
N LEU A 34 -11.29 3.06 7.30
CA LEU A 34 -11.44 3.36 5.87
C LEU A 34 -10.93 2.22 5.00
N SER A 35 -9.76 1.68 5.33
CA SER A 35 -9.11 0.61 4.55
C SER A 35 -9.87 -0.70 4.64
N GLY A 36 -10.37 -1.08 5.82
CA GLY A 36 -11.14 -2.31 6.04
C GLY A 36 -12.58 -2.24 5.54
N SER A 37 -13.10 -1.02 5.27
CA SER A 37 -14.44 -0.81 4.73
C SER A 37 -14.40 -0.44 3.24
N ALA A 38 -14.43 0.85 2.92
CA ALA A 38 -14.63 1.36 1.56
C ALA A 38 -13.54 0.93 0.58
N ILE A 39 -12.26 0.94 0.98
CA ILE A 39 -11.16 0.59 0.07
C ILE A 39 -11.17 -0.92 -0.22
N ASN A 40 -11.28 -1.76 0.81
CA ASN A 40 -11.26 -3.21 0.66
C ASN A 40 -12.43 -3.73 -0.18
N PHE A 41 -13.62 -3.12 -0.05
CA PHE A 41 -14.83 -3.55 -0.75
C PHE A 41 -15.08 -2.83 -2.08
N LEU A 42 -14.21 -1.90 -2.51
CA LEU A 42 -14.37 -1.18 -3.78
C LEU A 42 -14.43 -2.12 -4.99
N THR A 43 -13.47 -3.03 -5.11
CA THR A 43 -13.42 -3.99 -6.22
C THR A 43 -14.50 -5.06 -6.10
N VAL A 44 -14.92 -5.41 -4.88
CA VAL A 44 -16.07 -6.30 -4.64
C VAL A 44 -17.35 -5.63 -5.12
N TYR A 45 -17.57 -4.35 -4.80
CA TYR A 45 -18.70 -3.57 -5.31
C TYR A 45 -18.73 -3.54 -6.83
N ALA A 46 -17.60 -3.23 -7.46
CA ALA A 46 -17.51 -3.24 -8.92
C ALA A 46 -17.84 -4.63 -9.50
N ALA A 47 -17.36 -5.72 -8.89
CA ALA A 47 -17.70 -7.08 -9.30
C ALA A 47 -19.20 -7.38 -9.15
N ARG A 48 -19.85 -6.93 -8.06
CA ARG A 48 -21.30 -7.04 -7.85
C ARG A 48 -22.12 -6.24 -8.88
N LEU A 49 -21.58 -5.12 -9.40
CA LEU A 49 -22.19 -4.36 -10.49
C LEU A 49 -22.04 -5.03 -11.87
N GLY A 50 -21.30 -6.14 -11.95
CA GLY A 50 -21.01 -6.82 -13.21
C GLY A 50 -19.80 -6.24 -13.96
N ALA A 51 -18.83 -5.69 -13.25
CA ALA A 51 -17.60 -5.19 -13.87
C ALA A 51 -16.83 -6.31 -14.56
N SER A 52 -16.32 -6.00 -15.76
CA SER A 52 -15.42 -6.88 -16.50
C SER A 52 -14.08 -7.03 -15.76
N GLY A 53 -13.34 -8.10 -16.08
CA GLY A 53 -12.00 -8.29 -15.54
C GLY A 53 -11.07 -7.10 -15.80
N PHE A 54 -11.16 -6.49 -16.99
CA PHE A 54 -10.40 -5.27 -17.32
C PHE A 54 -10.76 -4.10 -16.39
N GLN A 55 -12.05 -3.88 -16.13
CA GLN A 55 -12.50 -2.79 -15.24
C GLN A 55 -12.03 -2.99 -13.79
N ILE A 56 -12.05 -4.21 -13.27
CA ILE A 56 -11.53 -4.53 -11.93
C ILE A 56 -10.01 -4.36 -11.88
N GLY A 57 -9.31 -4.81 -12.92
CA GLY A 57 -7.87 -4.60 -13.09
C GLY A 57 -7.52 -3.11 -13.15
N LEU A 58 -8.30 -2.32 -13.88
CA LEU A 58 -8.13 -0.89 -14.00
C LEU A 58 -8.27 -0.18 -12.65
N LEU A 59 -9.32 -0.48 -11.88
CA LEU A 59 -9.51 0.06 -10.53
C LEU A 59 -8.31 -0.25 -9.62
N SER A 60 -7.75 -1.44 -9.72
CA SER A 60 -6.57 -1.86 -8.94
C SER A 60 -5.28 -1.18 -9.42
N ALA A 61 -5.18 -0.84 -10.71
CA ALA A 61 -4.00 -0.23 -11.33
C ALA A 61 -3.93 1.30 -11.16
N MET A 62 -5.08 1.98 -10.95
CA MET A 62 -5.15 3.45 -10.92
C MET A 62 -4.13 4.12 -9.98
N PRO A 63 -3.92 3.67 -8.72
CA PRO A 63 -2.93 4.27 -7.84
C PRO A 63 -1.50 4.16 -8.40
N ALA A 64 -1.18 3.05 -9.08
CA ALA A 64 0.14 2.83 -9.66
C ALA A 64 0.38 3.72 -10.89
N VAL A 65 -0.65 3.92 -11.74
CA VAL A 65 -0.58 4.88 -12.86
C VAL A 65 -0.20 6.25 -12.36
N VAL A 66 -0.92 6.76 -11.38
CA VAL A 66 -0.66 8.09 -10.79
C VAL A 66 0.74 8.15 -10.18
N SER A 67 1.12 7.14 -9.39
CA SER A 67 2.42 7.11 -8.72
C SER A 67 3.58 7.08 -9.71
N LEU A 68 3.44 6.33 -10.82
CA LEU A 68 4.49 6.21 -11.84
C LEU A 68 4.83 7.58 -12.48
N PHE A 69 3.81 8.38 -12.75
CA PHE A 69 4.00 9.66 -13.44
C PHE A 69 4.18 10.85 -12.49
N LEU A 70 3.59 10.81 -11.30
CA LEU A 70 3.48 11.98 -10.44
C LEU A 70 4.34 11.94 -9.18
N SER A 71 4.97 10.81 -8.80
CA SER A 71 5.76 10.77 -7.56
C SER A 71 6.91 11.78 -7.54
N ILE A 72 7.65 11.93 -8.65
CA ILE A 72 8.76 12.90 -8.77
C ILE A 72 8.23 14.35 -8.79
N PRO A 73 7.25 14.72 -9.65
CA PRO A 73 6.65 16.05 -9.60
C PRO A 73 6.07 16.41 -8.22
N ALA A 74 5.39 15.47 -7.56
CA ALA A 74 4.82 15.65 -6.24
C ALA A 74 5.91 15.95 -5.18
N GLY A 75 7.02 15.20 -5.20
CA GLY A 75 8.15 15.42 -4.31
C GLY A 75 8.77 16.81 -4.51
N ASN A 76 8.98 17.23 -5.76
CA ASN A 76 9.51 18.56 -6.10
C ASN A 76 8.57 19.71 -5.69
N TRP A 77 7.26 19.49 -5.80
CA TRP A 77 6.25 20.44 -5.33
C TRP A 77 6.27 20.56 -3.81
N LEU A 78 6.31 19.42 -3.10
CA LEU A 78 6.32 19.38 -1.64
C LEU A 78 7.53 20.11 -1.02
N GLN A 79 8.70 20.05 -1.64
CA GLN A 79 9.90 20.77 -1.16
C GLN A 79 9.71 22.29 -1.09
N LYS A 80 8.73 22.83 -1.82
CA LYS A 80 8.43 24.28 -1.88
C LYS A 80 7.29 24.69 -0.95
N GLN A 81 6.70 23.75 -0.21
CA GLN A 81 5.53 23.98 0.62
C GLN A 81 5.81 23.68 2.10
N PRO A 82 5.13 24.33 3.05
CA PRO A 82 5.11 23.90 4.44
C PRO A 82 4.49 22.50 4.52
N VAL A 83 5.28 21.52 5.02
CA VAL A 83 4.93 20.09 4.94
C VAL A 83 3.60 19.76 5.63
N ASP A 84 3.32 20.37 6.78
CA ASP A 84 2.08 20.17 7.52
C ASP A 84 0.85 20.62 6.73
N LYS A 85 0.92 21.81 6.11
CA LYS A 85 -0.17 22.34 5.26
C LYS A 85 -0.34 21.54 3.99
N ALA A 86 0.76 21.16 3.34
CA ALA A 86 0.73 20.36 2.12
C ALA A 86 0.08 18.99 2.38
N VAL A 87 0.48 18.30 3.45
CA VAL A 87 -0.10 17.01 3.86
C VAL A 87 -1.58 17.15 4.20
N PHE A 88 -1.97 18.18 4.94
CA PHE A 88 -3.37 18.41 5.28
C PHE A 88 -4.24 18.63 4.03
N TRP A 89 -3.87 19.54 3.13
CA TRP A 89 -4.68 19.85 1.95
C TRP A 89 -4.71 18.71 0.93
N THR A 90 -3.60 18.00 0.75
CA THR A 90 -3.59 16.81 -0.11
C THR A 90 -4.43 15.67 0.50
N ALA A 91 -4.47 15.55 1.83
CA ALA A 91 -5.37 14.64 2.51
C ALA A 91 -6.85 15.02 2.30
N VAL A 92 -7.22 16.29 2.47
CA VAL A 92 -8.58 16.77 2.20
C VAL A 92 -9.00 16.45 0.77
N LEU A 93 -8.20 16.84 -0.21
CA LEU A 93 -8.53 16.68 -1.64
C LEU A 93 -8.63 15.20 -2.04
N SER A 94 -7.71 14.35 -1.59
CA SER A 94 -7.76 12.92 -1.91
C SER A 94 -8.97 12.23 -1.27
N ARG A 95 -9.36 12.64 -0.08
CA ARG A 95 -10.43 11.99 0.69
C ARG A 95 -11.83 12.43 0.30
N LEU A 96 -11.99 13.58 -0.38
CA LEU A 96 -13.26 14.00 -0.99
C LEU A 96 -13.76 12.98 -2.02
N GLY A 97 -12.90 12.22 -2.67
CA GLY A 97 -13.31 11.16 -3.59
C GLY A 97 -14.20 10.11 -2.96
N TYR A 98 -14.00 9.77 -1.68
CA TYR A 98 -14.86 8.80 -0.98
C TYR A 98 -16.29 9.33 -0.78
N PHE A 99 -16.49 10.63 -0.62
CA PHE A 99 -17.80 11.23 -0.61
C PHE A 99 -18.52 11.06 -1.95
N LEU A 100 -17.80 11.22 -3.06
CA LEU A 100 -18.36 11.10 -4.40
C LEU A 100 -18.81 9.68 -4.75
N TRP A 101 -18.34 8.65 -4.04
CA TRP A 101 -18.79 7.27 -4.25
C TRP A 101 -20.21 7.02 -3.71
N ILE A 102 -20.68 7.81 -2.72
CA ILE A 102 -21.96 7.62 -2.05
C ILE A 102 -23.16 7.80 -3.03
N PRO A 103 -23.24 8.88 -3.83
CA PRO A 103 -24.40 9.14 -4.70
C PRO A 103 -24.38 8.35 -6.01
N LEU A 104 -23.33 7.60 -6.34
CA LEU A 104 -23.21 6.93 -7.63
C LEU A 104 -24.41 6.05 -8.01
N PRO A 105 -25.00 5.25 -7.08
CA PRO A 105 -26.17 4.45 -7.41
C PRO A 105 -27.42 5.25 -7.80
N TRP A 106 -27.52 6.50 -7.37
CA TRP A 106 -28.65 7.37 -7.72
C TRP A 106 -28.43 8.09 -9.04
N LEU A 107 -27.17 8.30 -9.44
CA LEU A 107 -26.82 9.11 -10.61
C LEU A 107 -26.59 8.28 -11.86
N PHE A 108 -26.15 7.03 -11.72
CA PHE A 108 -25.69 6.21 -12.84
C PHE A 108 -26.20 4.78 -12.78
N GLY A 109 -26.47 4.19 -13.94
CA GLY A 109 -26.62 2.73 -14.08
C GLY A 109 -25.31 1.99 -13.81
N ASN A 110 -25.36 0.66 -13.70
CA ASN A 110 -24.22 -0.17 -13.26
C ASN A 110 -22.91 0.14 -13.98
N GLN A 111 -22.91 0.20 -15.30
CA GLN A 111 -21.70 0.49 -16.09
C GLN A 111 -21.18 1.92 -15.87
N GLY A 112 -22.10 2.88 -15.75
CA GLY A 112 -21.76 4.28 -15.44
C GLY A 112 -21.11 4.40 -14.05
N GLN A 113 -21.60 3.68 -13.05
CA GLN A 113 -21.00 3.63 -11.71
C GLN A 113 -19.56 3.10 -11.76
N ILE A 114 -19.30 2.00 -12.49
CA ILE A 114 -17.96 1.40 -12.61
C ILE A 114 -16.97 2.40 -13.22
N TRP A 115 -17.35 3.07 -14.29
CA TRP A 115 -16.49 4.08 -14.93
C TRP A 115 -16.32 5.32 -14.04
N ALA A 116 -17.37 5.77 -13.37
CA ALA A 116 -17.28 6.87 -12.41
C ALA A 116 -16.33 6.53 -11.24
N LEU A 117 -16.39 5.30 -10.69
CA LEU A 117 -15.44 4.83 -9.69
C LEU A 117 -14.00 4.89 -10.20
N ALA A 118 -13.75 4.44 -11.43
CA ALA A 118 -12.41 4.48 -12.04
C ALA A 118 -11.90 5.92 -12.20
N ILE A 119 -12.73 6.82 -12.72
CA ILE A 119 -12.37 8.23 -12.91
C ILE A 119 -12.13 8.92 -11.57
N ILE A 120 -13.02 8.75 -10.59
CA ILE A 120 -12.86 9.34 -9.26
C ILE A 120 -11.59 8.80 -8.60
N THR A 121 -11.33 7.49 -8.67
CA THR A 121 -10.12 6.86 -8.11
C THR A 121 -8.84 7.40 -8.77
N LEU A 122 -8.86 7.63 -10.08
CA LEU A 122 -7.74 8.24 -10.79
C LEU A 122 -7.50 9.68 -10.32
N VAL A 123 -8.56 10.50 -10.26
CA VAL A 123 -8.48 11.92 -9.89
C VAL A 123 -8.03 12.08 -8.44
N MET A 124 -8.63 11.33 -7.50
CA MET A 124 -8.22 11.36 -6.09
C MET A 124 -6.81 10.79 -5.87
N GLY A 125 -6.34 9.95 -6.77
CA GLY A 125 -4.97 9.41 -6.79
C GLY A 125 -3.91 10.50 -6.89
N ILE A 126 -4.19 11.62 -7.59
CA ILE A 126 -3.25 12.73 -7.78
C ILE A 126 -2.85 13.35 -6.43
N PRO A 127 -3.76 13.91 -5.63
CA PRO A 127 -3.41 14.41 -4.30
C PRO A 127 -2.98 13.30 -3.34
N MET A 128 -3.46 12.05 -3.50
CA MET A 128 -3.03 10.91 -2.68
C MET A 128 -1.54 10.58 -2.88
N CYS A 129 -1.02 10.68 -4.10
CA CYS A 129 0.40 10.50 -4.39
C CYS A 129 1.24 11.55 -3.64
N ALA A 130 0.84 12.82 -3.66
CA ALA A 130 1.52 13.88 -2.90
C ALA A 130 1.37 13.67 -1.38
N LEU A 131 0.20 13.24 -0.92
CA LEU A 131 -0.03 12.88 0.48
C LEU A 131 0.92 11.77 0.96
N SER A 132 1.11 10.71 0.18
CA SER A 132 1.96 9.58 0.57
C SER A 132 3.43 9.97 0.73
N VAL A 133 3.94 10.83 -0.17
CA VAL A 133 5.31 11.37 -0.10
C VAL A 133 5.43 12.36 1.06
N GLY A 134 4.48 13.29 1.18
CA GLY A 134 4.47 14.33 2.21
C GLY A 134 4.29 13.79 3.62
N PHE A 135 3.47 12.74 3.79
CA PHE A 135 3.27 12.11 5.09
C PHE A 135 4.57 11.55 5.67
N ASN A 136 5.42 10.92 4.85
CA ASN A 136 6.71 10.42 5.31
C ASN A 136 7.62 11.55 5.80
N ALA A 137 7.60 12.70 5.11
CA ALA A 137 8.35 13.88 5.53
C ALA A 137 7.78 14.50 6.83
N LEU A 138 6.45 14.62 6.93
CA LEU A 138 5.76 15.09 8.14
C LEU A 138 6.04 14.18 9.33
N PHE A 139 5.95 12.86 9.14
CA PHE A 139 6.24 11.88 10.18
C PHE A 139 7.69 12.01 10.68
N ALA A 140 8.64 12.11 9.76
CA ALA A 140 10.06 12.29 10.11
C ALA A 140 10.33 13.62 10.85
N ALA A 141 9.59 14.69 10.54
CA ALA A 141 9.71 15.99 11.21
C ALA A 141 8.95 16.06 12.56
N SER A 142 7.98 15.17 12.78
CA SER A 142 7.09 15.20 13.95
C SER A 142 7.44 14.16 15.02
N VAL A 143 8.29 13.17 14.69
CA VAL A 143 8.67 12.06 15.56
C VAL A 143 10.18 11.96 15.67
N PRO A 144 10.78 12.08 16.87
CA PRO A 144 12.21 11.91 17.09
C PRO A 144 12.69 10.54 16.63
N ILE A 145 13.93 10.45 16.18
CA ILE A 145 14.51 9.25 15.57
C ILE A 145 14.45 8.03 16.50
N GLU A 146 14.64 8.26 17.79
CA GLU A 146 14.64 7.21 18.83
C GLU A 146 13.26 6.57 19.02
N TRP A 147 12.18 7.32 18.72
CA TRP A 147 10.81 6.87 18.90
C TRP A 147 10.14 6.36 17.61
N ARG A 148 10.74 6.60 16.44
CA ARG A 148 10.13 6.27 15.14
C ARG A 148 9.74 4.80 15.03
N ALA A 149 10.64 3.90 15.38
CA ALA A 149 10.36 2.45 15.33
C ALA A 149 9.19 2.05 16.22
N SER A 150 9.15 2.58 17.46
CA SER A 150 8.07 2.30 18.40
C SER A 150 6.72 2.86 17.93
N VAL A 151 6.71 4.11 17.44
CA VAL A 151 5.49 4.77 16.94
C VAL A 151 4.96 4.03 15.71
N VAL A 152 5.82 3.67 14.76
CA VAL A 152 5.43 2.87 13.58
C VAL A 152 4.87 1.51 14.00
N GLY A 153 5.51 0.82 14.94
CA GLY A 153 5.04 -0.47 15.45
C GLY A 153 3.62 -0.39 16.04
N ILE A 154 3.36 0.63 16.89
CA ILE A 154 2.03 0.85 17.45
C ILE A 154 1.02 1.22 16.36
N ARG A 155 1.38 2.10 15.42
CA ARG A 155 0.52 2.45 14.29
C ARG A 155 0.11 1.21 13.48
N ASN A 156 1.03 0.32 13.19
CA ASN A 156 0.75 -0.92 12.45
C ASN A 156 -0.23 -1.84 13.20
N VAL A 157 -0.05 -1.98 14.51
CA VAL A 157 -0.98 -2.76 15.35
C VAL A 157 -2.36 -2.14 15.37
N VAL A 158 -2.45 -0.83 15.61
CA VAL A 158 -3.72 -0.09 15.64
C VAL A 158 -4.43 -0.18 14.30
N GLN A 159 -3.72 0.03 13.19
CA GLN A 159 -4.26 -0.11 11.84
C GLN A 159 -4.81 -1.51 11.59
N SER A 160 -4.06 -2.55 11.94
CA SER A 160 -4.49 -3.93 11.73
C SER A 160 -5.74 -4.26 12.53
N LEU A 161 -5.79 -3.85 13.80
CA LEU A 161 -6.96 -4.08 14.66
C LEU A 161 -8.21 -3.36 14.13
N THR A 162 -8.09 -2.08 13.79
CA THR A 162 -9.22 -1.30 13.26
C THR A 162 -9.65 -1.78 11.88
N PHE A 163 -8.71 -2.23 11.04
CA PHE A 163 -8.99 -2.89 9.77
C PHE A 163 -9.80 -4.18 9.96
N ILE A 164 -9.38 -5.07 10.87
CA ILE A 164 -10.07 -6.35 11.17
C ILE A 164 -11.49 -6.07 11.62
N ILE A 165 -11.68 -5.20 12.62
CA ILE A 165 -12.99 -4.85 13.15
C ILE A 165 -13.87 -4.24 12.05
N SER A 166 -13.31 -3.34 11.25
CA SER A 166 -14.03 -2.69 10.16
C SER A 166 -14.41 -3.67 9.05
N SER A 167 -13.52 -4.60 8.67
CA SER A 167 -13.81 -5.60 7.64
C SER A 167 -14.94 -6.54 8.07
N LEU A 168 -14.95 -6.99 9.33
CA LEU A 168 -16.05 -7.79 9.89
C LEU A 168 -17.35 -6.99 9.96
N GLY A 169 -17.29 -5.76 10.47
CA GLY A 169 -18.47 -4.86 10.54
C GLY A 169 -19.05 -4.55 9.16
N THR A 170 -18.18 -4.32 8.17
CA THR A 170 -18.60 -4.11 6.78
C THR A 170 -19.31 -5.33 6.21
N GLY A 171 -18.71 -6.51 6.35
CA GLY A 171 -19.33 -7.76 5.92
C GLY A 171 -20.70 -7.97 6.56
N TYR A 172 -20.83 -7.68 7.87
CA TYR A 172 -22.10 -7.75 8.58
C TYR A 172 -23.14 -6.78 8.01
N ILE A 173 -22.77 -5.50 7.83
CA ILE A 173 -23.68 -4.47 7.28
C ILE A 173 -24.14 -4.84 5.87
N LEU A 174 -23.23 -5.26 5.01
CA LEU A 174 -23.54 -5.63 3.62
C LEU A 174 -24.43 -6.88 3.52
N ASN A 175 -24.37 -7.77 4.50
CA ASN A 175 -25.23 -8.96 4.55
C ASN A 175 -26.68 -8.64 5.00
N HIS A 176 -26.88 -7.54 5.73
CA HIS A 176 -28.21 -7.18 6.26
C HIS A 176 -28.91 -6.07 5.45
N LEU A 177 -28.15 -5.23 4.76
CA LEU A 177 -28.72 -4.16 3.94
C LEU A 177 -28.79 -4.58 2.47
N ARG A 178 -29.89 -4.15 1.80
CA ARG A 178 -30.10 -4.43 0.38
C ARG A 178 -29.02 -3.74 -0.48
N PHE A 179 -28.60 -4.41 -1.54
CA PHE A 179 -27.80 -3.81 -2.59
C PHE A 179 -28.61 -2.77 -3.38
N PRO A 180 -28.10 -1.58 -3.72
CA PRO A 180 -26.75 -1.04 -3.43
C PRO A 180 -26.64 -0.25 -2.11
N THR A 181 -27.75 -0.07 -1.34
CA THR A 181 -27.80 0.78 -0.13
C THR A 181 -26.73 0.39 0.90
N GLY A 182 -26.46 -0.91 1.08
CA GLY A 182 -25.40 -1.36 1.97
C GLY A 182 -24.05 -0.75 1.61
N TYR A 183 -23.71 -0.71 0.33
CA TYR A 183 -22.45 -0.10 -0.14
C TYR A 183 -22.42 1.43 0.02
N GLN A 184 -23.56 2.11 -0.15
CA GLN A 184 -23.65 3.55 0.13
C GLN A 184 -23.34 3.85 1.61
N VAL A 185 -23.87 3.02 2.54
CA VAL A 185 -23.55 3.13 3.98
C VAL A 185 -22.06 2.90 4.22
N ILE A 186 -21.45 1.88 3.59
CA ILE A 186 -20.02 1.61 3.74
C ILE A 186 -19.16 2.73 3.17
N PHE A 187 -19.52 3.31 2.03
CA PHE A 187 -18.83 4.49 1.49
C PHE A 187 -18.99 5.72 2.39
N GLY A 188 -20.15 5.87 3.04
CA GLY A 188 -20.39 6.89 4.06
C GLY A 188 -19.49 6.71 5.29
N ILE A 189 -19.39 5.48 5.82
CA ILE A 189 -18.45 5.13 6.90
C ILE A 189 -17.01 5.41 6.47
N GLY A 190 -16.64 5.03 5.24
CA GLY A 190 -15.33 5.29 4.65
C GLY A 190 -15.02 6.79 4.57
N PHE A 191 -15.96 7.61 4.09
CA PHE A 191 -15.81 9.07 4.02
C PHE A 191 -15.64 9.68 5.42
N LEU A 192 -16.49 9.31 6.38
CA LEU A 192 -16.39 9.81 7.76
C LEU A 192 -15.03 9.42 8.37
N SER A 193 -14.59 8.20 8.16
CA SER A 193 -13.29 7.73 8.64
C SER A 193 -12.13 8.49 7.98
N ALA A 194 -12.22 8.76 6.68
CA ALA A 194 -11.27 9.58 5.94
C ALA A 194 -11.23 11.02 6.48
N ALA A 195 -12.39 11.63 6.74
CA ALA A 195 -12.50 12.96 7.31
C ALA A 195 -11.89 13.03 8.72
N MET A 196 -12.19 12.04 9.58
CA MET A 196 -11.63 11.98 10.94
C MET A 196 -10.11 11.75 10.92
N SER A 197 -9.59 10.91 10.02
CA SER A 197 -8.14 10.78 9.83
C SER A 197 -7.51 12.12 9.39
N THR A 198 -8.13 12.86 8.45
CA THR A 198 -7.67 14.21 8.06
C THR A 198 -7.72 15.19 9.23
N PHE A 199 -8.79 15.14 10.03
CA PHE A 199 -8.92 15.97 11.24
C PHE A 199 -7.74 15.76 12.20
N HIS A 200 -7.35 14.51 12.43
CA HIS A 200 -6.20 14.24 13.28
C HIS A 200 -4.87 14.67 12.66
N LEU A 201 -4.69 14.53 11.34
CA LEU A 201 -3.50 15.04 10.65
C LEU A 201 -3.34 16.55 10.76
N PHE A 202 -4.45 17.31 10.84
CA PHE A 202 -4.39 18.76 11.04
C PHE A 202 -3.66 19.16 12.33
N PHE A 203 -3.66 18.33 13.35
CA PHE A 203 -3.02 18.63 14.64
C PHE A 203 -1.58 18.13 14.74
N VAL A 204 -1.10 17.34 13.78
CA VAL A 204 0.30 16.89 13.74
C VAL A 204 1.18 18.06 13.29
N ARG A 205 2.10 18.47 14.13
CA ARG A 205 3.00 19.59 13.86
C ARG A 205 4.44 19.12 13.74
N PRO A 206 5.19 19.58 12.73
CA PRO A 206 6.62 19.36 12.71
C PRO A 206 7.25 20.10 13.90
N ASN A 207 8.04 19.41 14.68
CA ASN A 207 8.86 20.04 15.71
C ASN A 207 10.08 20.65 15.00
N LEU A 208 9.99 21.92 14.75
CA LEU A 208 11.10 22.72 14.21
C LEU A 208 12.08 23.02 15.35
N GLU A 209 12.79 22.01 15.85
CA GLU A 209 14.16 22.35 16.23
C GLU A 209 14.86 22.71 14.93
N PRO A 210 15.51 23.89 14.86
CA PRO A 210 16.34 24.20 13.70
C PRO A 210 17.34 23.05 13.59
N VAL A 211 17.18 22.20 12.57
CA VAL A 211 18.27 21.38 12.11
C VAL A 211 19.43 22.36 12.04
N LYS A 212 20.42 22.24 12.95
CA LYS A 212 21.70 22.90 12.76
C LYS A 212 22.11 22.45 11.39
N THR A 213 21.83 23.29 10.41
CA THR A 213 22.40 23.17 9.10
C THR A 213 23.89 23.14 9.39
N ILE A 214 24.47 21.94 9.26
CA ILE A 214 25.91 21.87 9.13
C ILE A 214 26.13 22.72 7.90
N SER A 215 26.46 23.98 8.16
CA SER A 215 26.93 24.90 7.16
C SER A 215 28.14 24.18 6.59
N HIS A 216 27.97 23.50 5.46
CA HIS A 216 29.10 23.41 4.56
C HIS A 216 29.48 24.84 4.32
N GLU A 217 30.49 25.29 5.04
CA GLU A 217 31.36 26.38 4.59
C GLU A 217 31.89 25.92 3.23
N MET A 218 31.07 26.11 2.21
CA MET A 218 31.56 26.20 0.87
C MET A 218 32.45 27.42 0.86
N ILE A 219 33.73 27.17 0.79
CA ILE A 219 34.75 28.08 0.35
C ILE A 219 34.14 28.91 -0.79
N THR A 220 33.82 30.14 -0.46
CA THR A 220 33.38 31.15 -1.43
C THR A 220 34.60 31.49 -2.30
N ASP A 221 34.76 30.78 -3.38
CA ASP A 221 35.55 31.26 -4.49
C ASP A 221 34.65 32.22 -5.29
N GLN A 222 34.76 33.51 -4.92
CA GLN A 222 34.27 34.62 -5.71
C GLN A 222 35.16 34.73 -6.95
N ASN A 223 34.71 34.20 -8.06
CA ASN A 223 34.94 34.70 -9.42
C ASN A 223 34.48 33.69 -10.47
N SER A 224 33.25 33.81 -10.88
CA SER A 224 32.90 33.60 -12.29
C SER A 224 31.47 34.12 -12.57
N SER A 225 31.51 35.31 -13.18
CA SER A 225 30.41 35.96 -13.86
C SER A 225 29.67 35.04 -14.82
N SER A 226 28.36 35.10 -14.70
CA SER A 226 27.32 34.94 -15.72
C SER A 226 27.66 34.15 -16.99
N LYS A 227 27.11 32.97 -17.09
CA LYS A 227 26.55 32.51 -18.37
C LYS A 227 25.27 31.73 -18.04
N PHE A 228 24.11 32.30 -18.35
CA PHE A 228 22.86 31.61 -18.50
C PHE A 228 23.03 30.53 -19.60
N ASN A 229 23.60 29.39 -19.26
CA ASN A 229 23.59 28.24 -20.13
C ASN A 229 22.19 27.61 -20.03
N LYS A 230 21.48 27.65 -21.16
CA LYS A 230 20.31 26.79 -21.39
C LYS A 230 20.67 25.39 -20.93
N VAL A 231 20.19 24.98 -19.75
CA VAL A 231 20.34 23.63 -19.27
C VAL A 231 19.60 22.73 -20.25
N ARG A 232 20.32 22.13 -21.19
CA ARG A 232 19.81 21.02 -21.99
C ARG A 232 19.40 19.95 -20.99
N PHE A 233 18.10 19.67 -20.95
CA PHE A 233 17.49 18.70 -20.06
C PHE A 233 18.02 17.31 -20.42
N ASN A 234 19.12 16.91 -19.79
CA ASN A 234 19.76 15.61 -20.01
C ASN A 234 19.01 14.55 -19.21
N TRP A 235 18.03 13.92 -19.80
CA TRP A 235 17.23 12.84 -19.20
C TRP A 235 18.09 11.66 -18.74
N ARG A 236 19.17 11.32 -19.44
CA ARG A 236 20.03 10.18 -19.13
C ARG A 236 20.78 10.35 -17.80
N GLY A 237 21.28 11.54 -17.48
CA GLY A 237 21.95 11.83 -16.21
C GLY A 237 21.00 11.91 -15.03
N LYS A 238 19.72 12.32 -15.26
CA LYS A 238 18.71 12.40 -14.19
C LYS A 238 18.06 11.06 -13.87
N LEU A 239 17.98 10.14 -14.83
CA LEU A 239 17.38 8.81 -14.64
C LEU A 239 18.32 7.79 -14.00
N ARG A 240 19.58 8.13 -13.75
CA ARG A 240 20.58 7.24 -13.11
C ARG A 240 20.55 5.83 -13.71
N LEU A 241 20.58 5.72 -15.04
CA LEU A 241 20.58 4.45 -15.78
C LEU A 241 21.84 3.61 -15.51
N ASP A 242 22.89 4.22 -14.95
CA ASP A 242 24.10 3.56 -14.46
C ASP A 242 23.81 2.44 -13.45
N ILE A 243 22.75 2.60 -12.62
CA ILE A 243 22.31 1.59 -11.64
C ILE A 243 22.01 0.24 -12.31
N TRP A 244 21.49 0.24 -13.55
CA TRP A 244 21.22 -0.98 -14.32
C TRP A 244 22.48 -1.72 -14.78
N GLY A 245 23.62 -1.06 -14.75
CA GLY A 245 24.95 -1.68 -14.99
C GLY A 245 25.54 -2.37 -13.76
N THR A 246 24.94 -2.21 -12.57
CA THR A 246 25.43 -2.75 -11.30
C THR A 246 24.84 -4.14 -11.00
N SER A 247 25.34 -4.79 -9.94
CA SER A 247 24.76 -6.05 -9.42
C SER A 247 23.30 -5.89 -8.96
N TYR A 248 22.88 -4.67 -8.61
CA TYR A 248 21.50 -4.36 -8.19
C TYR A 248 20.48 -4.66 -9.29
N ARG A 249 20.89 -4.68 -10.58
CA ARG A 249 20.02 -5.11 -11.70
C ARG A 249 19.38 -6.48 -11.44
N LYS A 250 20.12 -7.43 -10.90
CA LYS A 250 19.58 -8.78 -10.63
C LYS A 250 18.45 -8.71 -9.60
N VAL A 251 18.67 -7.96 -8.52
CA VAL A 251 17.64 -7.72 -7.48
C VAL A 251 16.41 -7.07 -8.09
N MET A 252 16.58 -6.04 -8.90
CA MET A 252 15.46 -5.35 -9.58
C MET A 252 14.66 -6.30 -10.47
N LEU A 253 15.31 -7.14 -11.28
CA LEU A 253 14.63 -8.08 -12.18
C LEU A 253 13.88 -9.17 -11.43
N VAL A 254 14.44 -9.67 -10.35
CA VAL A 254 13.81 -10.69 -9.51
C VAL A 254 12.59 -10.11 -8.80
N PHE A 255 12.69 -8.89 -8.28
CA PHE A 255 11.53 -8.20 -7.67
C PHE A 255 10.47 -7.80 -8.71
N LEU A 256 10.87 -7.42 -9.92
CA LEU A 256 9.92 -7.21 -11.03
C LEU A 256 9.11 -8.49 -11.28
N GLY A 257 9.77 -9.64 -11.37
CA GLY A 257 9.11 -10.94 -11.53
C GLY A 257 8.15 -11.26 -10.38
N PHE A 258 8.60 -11.06 -9.13
CA PHE A 258 7.77 -11.29 -7.94
C PHE A 258 6.54 -10.39 -7.91
N HIS A 259 6.73 -9.08 -8.05
CA HIS A 259 5.61 -8.14 -8.02
C HIS A 259 4.65 -8.35 -9.20
N THR A 260 5.16 -8.64 -10.40
CA THR A 260 4.30 -8.96 -11.54
C THR A 260 3.44 -10.19 -11.25
N ALA A 261 4.03 -11.30 -10.78
CA ALA A 261 3.28 -12.49 -10.42
C ALA A 261 2.26 -12.25 -9.29
N GLN A 262 2.59 -11.35 -8.34
CA GLN A 262 1.70 -10.94 -7.27
C GLN A 262 0.47 -10.20 -7.82
N TYR A 263 0.68 -9.19 -8.66
CA TYR A 263 -0.39 -8.32 -9.15
C TYR A 263 -1.18 -8.89 -10.31
N LEU A 264 -0.67 -9.92 -11.01
CA LEU A 264 -1.48 -10.74 -11.92
C LEU A 264 -2.63 -11.44 -11.18
N ALA A 265 -2.38 -11.95 -9.98
CA ALA A 265 -3.37 -12.72 -9.22
C ALA A 265 -4.35 -11.83 -8.42
N LEU A 266 -3.92 -10.68 -7.90
CA LEU A 266 -4.71 -9.87 -6.95
C LEU A 266 -6.11 -9.48 -7.45
N PRO A 267 -6.29 -8.88 -8.65
CA PRO A 267 -7.64 -8.55 -9.13
C PRO A 267 -8.47 -9.79 -9.43
N VAL A 268 -7.83 -10.90 -9.81
CA VAL A 268 -8.50 -12.16 -10.14
C VAL A 268 -9.08 -12.81 -8.88
N PHE A 269 -8.48 -12.60 -7.70
CA PHE A 269 -9.06 -13.08 -6.43
C PHE A 269 -10.45 -12.50 -6.20
N THR A 270 -10.65 -11.21 -6.41
CA THR A 270 -11.98 -10.59 -6.28
C THR A 270 -12.98 -11.19 -7.26
N ILE A 271 -12.58 -11.35 -8.53
CA ILE A 271 -13.44 -11.95 -9.56
C ILE A 271 -13.79 -13.38 -9.17
N TYR A 272 -12.82 -14.15 -8.71
CA TYR A 272 -13.00 -15.57 -8.34
C TYR A 272 -13.91 -15.74 -7.14
N THR A 273 -13.70 -14.95 -6.08
CA THR A 273 -14.52 -15.01 -4.86
C THR A 273 -15.96 -14.60 -5.11
N VAL A 274 -16.20 -13.60 -5.96
CA VAL A 274 -17.55 -13.11 -6.26
C VAL A 274 -18.27 -13.98 -7.30
N ASN A 275 -17.59 -14.31 -8.41
CA ASN A 275 -18.26 -14.90 -9.58
C ASN A 275 -18.17 -16.43 -9.63
N ILE A 276 -17.16 -17.05 -9.01
CA ILE A 276 -17.00 -18.51 -9.01
C ILE A 276 -17.41 -19.11 -7.68
N LEU A 277 -16.86 -18.60 -6.58
CA LEU A 277 -17.21 -19.12 -5.24
C LEU A 277 -18.54 -18.56 -4.72
N HIS A 278 -19.11 -17.56 -5.37
CA HIS A 278 -20.36 -16.88 -4.97
C HIS A 278 -20.38 -16.50 -3.48
N LEU A 279 -19.22 -16.09 -2.93
CA LEU A 279 -19.12 -15.72 -1.52
C LEU A 279 -19.97 -14.48 -1.24
N THR A 280 -20.62 -14.47 -0.09
CA THR A 280 -21.30 -13.29 0.43
C THR A 280 -20.25 -12.23 0.85
N ASP A 281 -20.68 -10.98 0.95
CA ASP A 281 -19.80 -9.91 1.42
C ASP A 281 -19.35 -10.14 2.88
N ALA A 282 -20.19 -10.83 3.70
CA ALA A 282 -19.81 -11.28 5.04
C ALA A 282 -18.67 -12.31 4.99
N ASN A 283 -18.72 -13.27 4.05
CA ASN A 283 -17.65 -14.26 3.88
C ASN A 283 -16.34 -13.56 3.44
N ILE A 284 -16.42 -12.62 2.50
CA ILE A 284 -15.26 -11.86 2.03
C ILE A 284 -14.66 -11.04 3.17
N GLY A 285 -15.49 -10.34 3.95
CA GLY A 285 -15.06 -9.58 5.12
C GLY A 285 -14.40 -10.46 6.19
N THR A 286 -14.98 -11.64 6.47
CA THR A 286 -14.42 -12.59 7.44
C THR A 286 -13.08 -13.13 6.97
N GLY A 287 -12.95 -13.56 5.72
CA GLY A 287 -11.68 -14.07 5.19
C GLY A 287 -10.59 -12.99 5.20
N THR A 288 -10.94 -11.76 4.82
CA THR A 288 -10.00 -10.64 4.89
C THR A 288 -9.59 -10.32 6.33
N ALA A 289 -10.52 -10.35 7.28
CA ALA A 289 -10.21 -10.17 8.70
C ALA A 289 -9.29 -11.27 9.24
N LEU A 290 -9.51 -12.53 8.87
CA LEU A 290 -8.65 -13.66 9.22
C LEU A 290 -7.25 -13.50 8.63
N PHE A 291 -7.14 -13.04 7.38
CA PHE A 291 -5.85 -12.74 6.75
C PHE A 291 -5.07 -11.69 7.55
N TYR A 292 -5.67 -10.55 7.86
CA TYR A 292 -4.98 -9.50 8.62
C TYR A 292 -4.73 -9.87 10.08
N LEU A 293 -5.58 -10.70 10.70
CA LEU A 293 -5.33 -11.25 12.03
C LEU A 293 -4.05 -12.11 12.03
N THR A 294 -3.89 -12.98 11.04
CA THR A 294 -2.72 -13.82 10.93
C THR A 294 -1.46 -13.04 10.48
N VAL A 295 -1.63 -11.98 9.68
CA VAL A 295 -0.54 -11.00 9.44
C VAL A 295 -0.07 -10.39 10.76
N LEU A 296 -1.00 -9.92 11.60
CA LEU A 296 -0.67 -9.34 12.90
C LEU A 296 0.04 -10.34 13.81
N LEU A 297 -0.48 -11.55 13.92
CA LEU A 297 0.13 -12.62 14.72
C LEU A 297 1.49 -13.07 14.16
N GLY A 298 1.60 -13.24 12.85
CA GLY A 298 2.84 -13.62 12.17
C GLY A 298 3.94 -12.58 12.34
N SER A 299 3.58 -11.29 12.31
CA SER A 299 4.53 -10.19 12.52
C SER A 299 5.20 -10.23 13.90
N THR A 300 4.56 -10.80 14.92
CA THR A 300 5.15 -10.96 16.26
C THR A 300 6.27 -12.02 16.30
N GLN A 301 6.26 -12.96 15.37
CA GLN A 301 7.26 -14.02 15.24
C GLN A 301 8.39 -13.66 14.24
N PHE A 302 8.18 -12.60 13.46
CA PHE A 302 9.05 -12.19 12.38
C PHE A 302 10.53 -12.10 12.81
N SER A 303 10.84 -11.34 13.86
CA SER A 303 12.22 -11.14 14.32
C SER A 303 12.93 -12.42 14.73
N ARG A 304 12.19 -13.38 15.32
CA ARG A 304 12.76 -14.69 15.69
C ARG A 304 13.15 -15.49 14.45
N ILE A 305 12.23 -15.55 13.47
CA ILE A 305 12.45 -16.33 12.24
C ILE A 305 13.55 -15.67 11.40
N GLU A 306 13.51 -14.36 11.27
CA GLU A 306 14.49 -13.57 10.53
C GLU A 306 15.92 -13.75 11.06
N HIS A 307 16.10 -13.72 12.37
CA HIS A 307 17.41 -13.89 13.00
C HIS A 307 18.05 -15.26 12.68
N HIS A 308 17.23 -16.32 12.52
CA HIS A 308 17.73 -17.66 12.23
C HIS A 308 17.92 -17.91 10.73
N VAL A 309 17.07 -17.33 9.88
CA VAL A 309 17.01 -17.64 8.44
C VAL A 309 17.73 -16.60 7.58
N GLY A 310 17.74 -15.34 8.04
CA GLY A 310 18.22 -14.16 7.30
C GLY A 310 17.22 -13.63 6.28
N HIS A 311 17.33 -12.33 5.94
CA HIS A 311 16.38 -11.61 5.11
C HIS A 311 16.20 -12.20 3.71
N HIS A 312 17.32 -12.56 3.05
CA HIS A 312 17.31 -13.12 1.70
C HIS A 312 16.54 -14.44 1.61
N LYS A 313 16.93 -15.43 2.45
CA LYS A 313 16.27 -16.75 2.45
C LYS A 313 14.82 -16.65 2.88
N LEU A 314 14.52 -15.82 3.90
CA LEU A 314 13.16 -15.62 4.38
C LEU A 314 12.27 -15.00 3.31
N THR A 315 12.78 -14.03 2.53
CA THR A 315 12.07 -13.47 1.39
C THR A 315 11.77 -14.54 0.33
N GLY A 316 12.77 -15.32 -0.08
CA GLY A 316 12.60 -16.34 -1.11
C GLY A 316 11.62 -17.45 -0.70
N TRP A 317 11.79 -18.04 0.48
CA TRP A 317 10.87 -19.07 1.01
C TRP A 317 9.47 -18.52 1.28
N GLY A 318 9.38 -17.28 1.76
CA GLY A 318 8.10 -16.61 1.95
C GLY A 318 7.35 -16.42 0.63
N VAL A 319 8.01 -15.99 -0.45
CA VAL A 319 7.40 -15.85 -1.78
C VAL A 319 6.97 -17.22 -2.34
N ILE A 320 7.77 -18.29 -2.12
CA ILE A 320 7.38 -19.67 -2.47
C ILE A 320 6.12 -20.05 -1.69
N SER A 321 6.06 -19.80 -0.39
CA SER A 321 4.86 -20.11 0.43
C SER A 321 3.64 -19.33 -0.04
N MET A 322 3.80 -18.07 -0.45
CA MET A 322 2.72 -17.26 -1.01
C MET A 322 2.19 -17.79 -2.36
N SER A 323 2.95 -18.60 -3.08
CA SER A 323 2.48 -19.20 -4.35
C SER A 323 1.36 -20.23 -4.12
N ILE A 324 1.28 -20.78 -2.92
CA ILE A 324 0.22 -21.73 -2.56
C ILE A 324 -1.16 -21.06 -2.59
N TYR A 325 -1.24 -19.78 -2.23
CA TYR A 325 -2.52 -19.06 -2.13
C TYR A 325 -3.30 -19.03 -3.45
N PRO A 326 -2.77 -18.55 -4.60
CA PRO A 326 -3.51 -18.56 -5.86
C PRO A 326 -3.80 -19.98 -6.37
N ILE A 327 -2.88 -20.94 -6.19
CA ILE A 327 -3.08 -22.33 -6.60
C ILE A 327 -4.23 -22.96 -5.81
N ALA A 328 -4.20 -22.85 -4.49
CA ALA A 328 -5.23 -23.41 -3.64
C ALA A 328 -6.57 -22.65 -3.74
N MET A 329 -6.53 -21.33 -4.06
CA MET A 329 -7.75 -20.59 -4.39
C MET A 329 -8.45 -21.17 -5.62
N ALA A 330 -7.70 -21.51 -6.67
CA ALA A 330 -8.24 -22.15 -7.88
C ALA A 330 -8.91 -23.51 -7.61
N LEU A 331 -8.56 -24.16 -6.53
CA LEU A 331 -9.11 -25.46 -6.07
C LEU A 331 -10.17 -25.30 -4.97
N SER A 332 -10.47 -24.08 -4.59
CA SER A 332 -11.45 -23.81 -3.52
C SER A 332 -12.87 -23.91 -4.05
N HIS A 333 -13.78 -24.43 -3.21
CA HIS A 333 -15.19 -24.66 -3.58
C HIS A 333 -16.18 -23.97 -2.63
N ASN A 334 -15.73 -23.45 -1.48
CA ASN A 334 -16.62 -22.89 -0.47
C ASN A 334 -15.88 -21.86 0.43
N ALA A 335 -16.65 -21.20 1.31
CA ALA A 335 -16.13 -20.20 2.23
C ALA A 335 -15.09 -20.75 3.23
N ILE A 336 -15.20 -22.02 3.64
CA ILE A 336 -14.26 -22.61 4.61
C ILE A 336 -12.87 -22.72 3.98
N HIS A 337 -12.78 -23.18 2.73
CA HIS A 337 -11.50 -23.19 2.00
C HIS A 337 -10.90 -21.79 1.91
N TYR A 338 -11.73 -20.80 1.59
CA TYR A 338 -11.28 -19.38 1.52
C TYR A 338 -10.76 -18.89 2.88
N TYR A 339 -11.39 -19.25 4.00
CA TYR A 339 -10.93 -18.86 5.34
C TYR A 339 -9.58 -19.52 5.69
N LEU A 340 -9.44 -20.81 5.43
CA LEU A 340 -8.17 -21.52 5.66
C LEU A 340 -7.03 -20.93 4.83
N LEU A 341 -7.31 -20.61 3.57
CA LEU A 341 -6.35 -19.93 2.70
C LEU A 341 -5.99 -18.53 3.18
N SER A 342 -6.97 -17.78 3.68
CA SER A 342 -6.74 -16.45 4.24
C SER A 342 -5.82 -16.52 5.46
N ILE A 343 -6.00 -17.50 6.34
CA ILE A 343 -5.14 -17.75 7.50
C ILE A 343 -3.71 -18.08 7.04
N ALA A 344 -3.54 -19.04 6.14
CA ALA A 344 -2.22 -19.45 5.64
C ALA A 344 -1.53 -18.31 4.85
N GLY A 345 -2.29 -17.62 3.99
CA GLY A 345 -1.80 -16.51 3.18
C GLY A 345 -1.37 -15.31 4.02
N GLY A 346 -2.12 -14.98 5.09
CA GLY A 346 -1.77 -13.90 6.00
C GLY A 346 -0.47 -14.17 6.75
N PHE A 347 -0.27 -15.40 7.21
CA PHE A 347 1.00 -15.78 7.84
C PHE A 347 2.18 -15.69 6.87
N ALA A 348 2.04 -16.24 5.66
CA ALA A 348 3.07 -16.15 4.62
C ALA A 348 3.38 -14.69 4.26
N TRP A 349 2.35 -13.84 4.12
CA TRP A 349 2.52 -12.41 3.86
C TRP A 349 3.26 -11.69 4.97
N ALA A 350 2.99 -11.99 6.25
CA ALA A 350 3.66 -11.37 7.39
C ALA A 350 5.19 -11.57 7.32
N LEU A 351 5.63 -12.76 6.92
CA LEU A 351 7.05 -13.08 6.78
C LEU A 351 7.69 -12.34 5.59
N VAL A 352 6.99 -12.32 4.45
CA VAL A 352 7.49 -11.65 3.24
C VAL A 352 7.56 -10.15 3.42
N ALA A 353 6.50 -9.51 3.93
CA ALA A 353 6.39 -8.06 4.02
C ALA A 353 7.49 -7.42 4.87
N GLY A 354 7.93 -8.09 5.95
CA GLY A 354 9.08 -7.65 6.74
C GLY A 354 10.41 -7.92 6.06
N ALA A 355 10.58 -9.16 5.56
CA ALA A 355 11.86 -9.61 5.05
C ALA A 355 12.31 -8.91 3.76
N TYR A 356 11.40 -8.72 2.78
CA TYR A 356 11.80 -8.15 1.49
C TYR A 356 12.26 -6.69 1.60
N ALA A 357 11.69 -5.91 2.51
CA ALA A 357 12.09 -4.53 2.72
C ALA A 357 13.52 -4.43 3.27
N ASN A 358 13.83 -5.26 4.27
CA ASN A 358 15.17 -5.33 4.84
C ASN A 358 16.18 -5.89 3.84
N TYR A 359 15.82 -6.98 3.13
CA TYR A 359 16.66 -7.55 2.07
C TYR A 359 16.99 -6.54 0.97
N LEU A 360 15.99 -5.73 0.55
CA LEU A 360 16.21 -4.68 -0.42
C LEU A 360 17.23 -3.64 0.08
N LEU A 361 17.11 -3.22 1.35
CA LEU A 361 18.03 -2.23 1.94
C LEU A 361 19.45 -2.76 2.12
N GLU A 362 19.63 -4.06 2.36
CA GLU A 362 20.96 -4.71 2.43
C GLU A 362 21.71 -4.71 1.09
N ARG A 363 20.96 -4.66 -0.03
CA ARG A 363 21.54 -4.69 -1.39
C ARG A 363 21.79 -3.32 -1.99
N ILE A 364 21.39 -2.25 -1.31
CA ILE A 364 21.54 -0.88 -1.76
C ILE A 364 22.72 -0.22 -1.06
N PRO A 365 23.66 0.41 -1.81
CA PRO A 365 24.72 1.21 -1.24
C PRO A 365 24.16 2.33 -0.33
N GLU A 366 24.81 2.55 0.83
CA GLU A 366 24.32 3.50 1.84
C GLU A 366 24.28 4.95 1.35
N ASP A 367 25.25 5.34 0.58
CA ASP A 367 25.46 6.67 0.01
C ASP A 367 24.53 7.00 -1.18
N ASP A 368 23.91 5.97 -1.80
CA ASP A 368 23.03 6.15 -2.98
C ASP A 368 21.65 5.48 -2.82
N ARG A 369 21.19 5.31 -1.57
CA ARG A 369 19.87 4.73 -1.26
C ARG A 369 18.69 5.40 -1.98
N PRO A 370 18.60 6.75 -2.06
CA PRO A 370 17.44 7.38 -2.69
C PRO A 370 17.26 7.01 -4.17
N SER A 371 18.34 6.95 -4.94
CA SER A 371 18.28 6.63 -6.38
C SER A 371 17.86 5.18 -6.63
N HIS A 372 18.41 4.25 -5.84
CA HIS A 372 18.08 2.82 -5.92
C HIS A 372 16.63 2.54 -5.52
N LEU A 373 16.15 3.18 -4.43
CA LEU A 373 14.75 3.07 -4.00
C LEU A 373 13.80 3.71 -5.01
N ALA A 374 14.19 4.78 -5.69
CA ALA A 374 13.40 5.37 -6.76
C ALA A 374 13.19 4.38 -7.92
N TRP A 375 14.26 3.68 -8.35
CA TRP A 375 14.16 2.63 -9.35
C TRP A 375 13.30 1.45 -8.89
N TYR A 376 13.46 1.02 -7.64
CA TYR A 376 12.59 -0.01 -7.08
C TYR A 376 11.11 0.40 -7.12
N ASN A 377 10.78 1.64 -6.76
CA ASN A 377 9.41 2.15 -6.83
C ASN A 377 8.86 2.21 -8.27
N ILE A 378 9.68 2.55 -9.25
CA ILE A 378 9.31 2.51 -10.68
C ILE A 378 8.95 1.07 -11.06
N ILE A 379 9.80 0.10 -10.73
CA ILE A 379 9.59 -1.33 -11.02
C ILE A 379 8.32 -1.84 -10.34
N LEU A 380 8.12 -1.52 -9.06
CA LEU A 380 6.93 -1.90 -8.32
C LEU A 380 5.66 -1.36 -8.99
N ASN A 381 5.60 -0.07 -9.29
CA ASN A 381 4.42 0.53 -9.90
C ASN A 381 4.19 0.02 -11.34
N ALA A 382 5.25 -0.24 -12.10
CA ALA A 382 5.16 -0.87 -13.42
C ALA A 382 4.59 -2.30 -13.32
N ALA A 383 5.05 -3.09 -12.34
CA ALA A 383 4.53 -4.43 -12.07
C ALA A 383 3.06 -4.41 -11.62
N VAL A 384 2.68 -3.43 -10.76
CA VAL A 384 1.30 -3.22 -10.35
C VAL A 384 0.42 -2.90 -11.55
N LEU A 385 0.83 -1.94 -12.38
CA LEU A 385 0.08 -1.52 -13.57
C LEU A 385 -0.09 -2.68 -14.54
N PHE A 386 1.02 -3.28 -14.96
CA PHE A 386 1.01 -4.39 -15.92
C PHE A 386 0.26 -5.60 -15.36
N GLY A 387 0.58 -6.05 -14.15
CA GLY A 387 -0.02 -7.22 -13.53
C GLY A 387 -1.52 -7.06 -13.31
N SER A 388 -1.97 -5.91 -12.79
CA SER A 388 -3.40 -5.69 -12.53
C SER A 388 -4.24 -5.64 -13.81
N LEU A 389 -3.70 -5.19 -14.93
CA LEU A 389 -4.41 -5.18 -16.20
C LEU A 389 -4.30 -6.53 -16.94
N ALA A 390 -3.10 -7.10 -17.01
CA ALA A 390 -2.86 -8.34 -17.73
C ALA A 390 -3.45 -9.56 -17.02
N GLY A 391 -3.48 -9.56 -15.67
CA GLY A 391 -3.98 -10.70 -14.89
C GLY A 391 -5.42 -11.08 -15.22
N PRO A 392 -6.40 -10.18 -15.06
CA PRO A 392 -7.78 -10.47 -15.42
C PRO A 392 -7.99 -10.77 -16.89
N PHE A 393 -7.23 -10.12 -17.80
CA PHE A 393 -7.26 -10.40 -19.23
C PHE A 393 -6.82 -11.83 -19.53
N LEU A 394 -5.66 -12.24 -19.04
CA LEU A 394 -5.12 -13.58 -19.22
C LEU A 394 -6.01 -14.65 -18.56
N ALA A 395 -6.48 -14.39 -17.33
CA ALA A 395 -7.38 -15.30 -16.64
C ALA A 395 -8.75 -15.42 -17.33
N GLY A 396 -9.22 -14.35 -17.97
CA GLY A 396 -10.44 -14.38 -18.78
C GLY A 396 -10.29 -15.25 -20.04
N TYR A 397 -9.12 -15.24 -20.67
CA TYR A 397 -8.81 -16.05 -21.86
C TYR A 397 -8.54 -17.53 -21.52
N LEU A 398 -7.78 -17.79 -20.47
CA LEU A 398 -7.36 -19.14 -20.05
C LEU A 398 -8.41 -19.85 -19.18
N GLY A 399 -9.35 -19.12 -18.62
CA GLY A 399 -10.20 -19.54 -17.50
C GLY A 399 -9.59 -19.14 -16.16
N LEU A 400 -10.45 -18.66 -15.24
CA LEU A 400 -10.03 -18.07 -13.96
C LEU A 400 -9.20 -19.05 -13.10
N SER A 401 -9.59 -20.32 -13.03
CA SER A 401 -8.87 -21.34 -12.23
C SER A 401 -7.48 -21.62 -12.83
N LEU A 402 -7.37 -21.85 -14.13
CA LEU A 402 -6.08 -22.10 -14.78
C LEU A 402 -5.18 -20.86 -14.70
N GLY A 403 -5.74 -19.66 -14.88
CA GLY A 403 -5.01 -18.39 -14.68
C GLY A 403 -4.39 -18.27 -13.30
N LEU A 404 -5.15 -18.56 -12.23
CA LEU A 404 -4.65 -18.54 -10.86
C LEU A 404 -3.54 -19.57 -10.61
N ILE A 405 -3.65 -20.78 -11.19
CA ILE A 405 -2.59 -21.81 -11.10
C ILE A 405 -1.30 -21.30 -11.76
N ILE A 406 -1.41 -20.76 -12.99
CA ILE A 406 -0.25 -20.20 -13.69
C ILE A 406 0.38 -19.04 -12.92
N PHE A 407 -0.42 -18.11 -12.38
CA PHE A 407 0.11 -16.98 -11.57
C PHE A 407 0.77 -17.47 -10.28
N GLY A 408 0.25 -18.54 -9.67
CA GLY A 408 0.89 -19.22 -8.56
C GLY A 408 2.23 -19.85 -8.96
N ALA A 409 2.29 -20.53 -10.10
CA ALA A 409 3.53 -21.10 -10.62
C ALA A 409 4.56 -19.99 -10.93
N LEU A 410 4.17 -18.88 -11.56
CA LEU A 410 5.05 -17.73 -11.79
C LEU A 410 5.59 -17.15 -10.47
N ARG A 411 4.76 -17.10 -9.42
CA ARG A 411 5.18 -16.64 -8.10
C ARG A 411 6.18 -17.61 -7.45
N LEU A 412 5.95 -18.92 -7.59
CA LEU A 412 6.89 -19.95 -7.15
C LEU A 412 8.24 -19.78 -7.84
N LEU A 413 8.25 -19.62 -9.16
CA LEU A 413 9.47 -19.37 -9.94
C LEU A 413 10.18 -18.10 -9.50
N ALA A 414 9.43 -17.03 -9.22
CA ALA A 414 10.00 -15.79 -8.68
C ALA A 414 10.67 -16.01 -7.30
N GLY A 415 10.05 -16.79 -6.41
CA GLY A 415 10.65 -17.14 -5.12
C GLY A 415 11.93 -17.97 -5.27
N VAL A 416 11.97 -18.93 -6.18
CA VAL A 416 13.18 -19.68 -6.52
C VAL A 416 14.26 -18.77 -7.13
N ALA A 417 13.84 -17.81 -7.98
CA ALA A 417 14.75 -16.82 -8.56
C ALA A 417 15.38 -15.91 -7.48
N ILE A 418 14.59 -15.49 -6.49
CA ILE A 418 15.10 -14.76 -5.31
C ILE A 418 16.20 -15.58 -4.62
N LEU A 419 15.97 -16.87 -4.34
CA LEU A 419 16.93 -17.73 -3.64
C LEU A 419 18.22 -17.95 -4.42
N LYS A 420 18.16 -18.01 -5.77
CA LYS A 420 19.31 -18.33 -6.60
C LYS A 420 20.12 -17.12 -7.06
N TRP A 421 19.45 -16.02 -7.38
CA TRP A 421 20.05 -14.87 -8.07
C TRP A 421 19.85 -13.53 -7.36
N GLY A 422 19.08 -13.50 -6.31
CA GLY A 422 18.78 -12.30 -5.53
C GLY A 422 19.86 -11.87 -4.54
#